data_2f1a595d3caced97374f0e5e53681899
#
_entry.id   2f1a595d3caced97374f0e5e53681899
#
_cell.length_a   1.000
_cell.length_b   1.000
_cell.length_c   1.000
_cell.angle_alpha   90.00
_cell.angle_beta   90.00
_cell.angle_gamma   90.00
#
_symmetry.space_group_name_H-M   'P 1'
#
loop_
_entity.id
_entity.type
_entity.pdbx_description
1 polymer ?
#
loop_
_entity_poly.entity_id
_entity_poly.type
_entity_poly.pdbx_seq_one_letter_code
_entity_poly.pdbx_strand_id
1 'polypeptide(L)'
;MSIFIALLILSFLVFFHELGHFIVARICGVKVEVFSIGFGKKLVSWRMGQTQYALSAIPLGGYVKLKGQDDSNPKLKNYEADSYLSKSPWQRIAILLAGPFFNLFLAFLLYVAVGLLGKASLLPVVGEVKENYPAAQAGIRAGDVIVAINGKGIKTWEELDSAVVESQGELTLTLQRGQGALKENVSVRVLPIEQEAQNIFREHIIRKIIGVTSAGAVGEVHYKGLDSIIFGIDESIKASTLIAQSIVKLLSGAVPSSEVGGVVSIVSVIGSASQEGLMKGEITQLLWLVALISVNLGILNLLPIPALDGGHILFNLYEVIMKKAPSENVMYYLTLCGWAVLLGLMLLGLYNDIFRLLA
;
A
#
# COMPACT_ATOMS: atom_id res chain seq x y z
N MET A 1 -16.41 -7.41 -18.36
CA MET A 1 -15.21 -6.61 -18.69
C MET A 1 -14.44 -6.22 -17.41
N SER A 2 -15.08 -5.74 -16.38
CA SER A 2 -14.46 -5.30 -15.10
C SER A 2 -13.63 -6.39 -14.40
N ILE A 3 -14.17 -7.61 -14.29
CA ILE A 3 -13.46 -8.75 -13.67
C ILE A 3 -12.17 -9.09 -14.44
N PHE A 4 -12.22 -9.07 -15.77
CA PHE A 4 -11.04 -9.34 -16.60
C PHE A 4 -9.95 -8.30 -16.38
N ILE A 5 -10.32 -7.01 -16.30
CA ILE A 5 -9.37 -5.92 -16.02
C ILE A 5 -8.80 -6.06 -14.61
N ALA A 6 -9.63 -6.40 -13.61
CA ALA A 6 -9.16 -6.63 -12.25
C ALA A 6 -8.14 -7.77 -12.18
N LEU A 7 -8.39 -8.89 -12.87
CA LEU A 7 -7.45 -10.00 -12.96
C LEU A 7 -6.15 -9.63 -13.66
N LEU A 8 -6.20 -8.81 -14.71
CA LEU A 8 -5.00 -8.30 -15.38
C LEU A 8 -4.17 -7.41 -14.45
N ILE A 9 -4.82 -6.52 -13.69
CA ILE A 9 -4.15 -5.65 -12.72
C ILE A 9 -3.50 -6.49 -11.62
N LEU A 10 -4.21 -7.45 -11.04
CA LEU A 10 -3.64 -8.35 -10.03
C LEU A 10 -2.46 -9.15 -10.59
N SER A 11 -2.59 -9.69 -11.81
CA SER A 11 -1.48 -10.40 -12.48
C SER A 11 -0.27 -9.49 -12.71
N PHE A 12 -0.50 -8.22 -13.06
CA PHE A 12 0.56 -7.23 -13.23
C PHE A 12 1.28 -6.92 -11.90
N LEU A 13 0.54 -6.76 -10.81
CA LEU A 13 1.11 -6.52 -9.48
C LEU A 13 1.98 -7.70 -9.02
N VAL A 14 1.49 -8.92 -9.21
CA VAL A 14 2.26 -10.12 -8.88
C VAL A 14 3.46 -10.28 -9.81
N PHE A 15 3.31 -9.99 -11.10
CA PHE A 15 4.46 -9.97 -12.02
C PHE A 15 5.58 -9.06 -11.53
N PHE A 16 5.25 -7.86 -11.05
CA PHE A 16 6.24 -6.93 -10.51
C PHE A 16 6.92 -7.47 -9.25
N HIS A 17 6.18 -8.12 -8.39
CA HIS A 17 6.71 -8.80 -7.21
C HIS A 17 7.73 -9.89 -7.61
N GLU A 18 7.33 -10.81 -8.48
CA GLU A 18 8.17 -11.89 -8.96
C GLU A 18 9.39 -11.38 -9.74
N LEU A 19 9.24 -10.27 -10.46
CA LEU A 19 10.33 -9.61 -11.17
C LEU A 19 11.43 -9.13 -10.21
N GLY A 20 11.05 -8.68 -9.02
CA GLY A 20 12.01 -8.32 -7.97
C GLY A 20 12.89 -9.50 -7.59
N HIS A 21 12.29 -10.63 -7.23
CA HIS A 21 13.02 -11.87 -6.91
C HIS A 21 13.90 -12.32 -8.06
N PHE A 22 13.36 -12.31 -9.28
CA PHE A 22 14.07 -12.70 -10.48
C PHE A 22 15.33 -11.89 -10.71
N ILE A 23 15.23 -10.56 -10.67
CA ILE A 23 16.36 -9.65 -10.94
C ILE A 23 17.45 -9.85 -9.90
N VAL A 24 17.11 -9.83 -8.61
CA VAL A 24 18.10 -9.91 -7.54
C VAL A 24 18.70 -11.32 -7.44
N ALA A 25 17.92 -12.37 -7.70
CA ALA A 25 18.45 -13.73 -7.80
C ALA A 25 19.53 -13.84 -8.91
N ARG A 26 19.26 -13.26 -10.08
CA ARG A 26 20.21 -13.22 -11.19
C ARG A 26 21.47 -12.42 -10.84
N ILE A 27 21.33 -11.28 -10.18
CA ILE A 27 22.47 -10.47 -9.72
C ILE A 27 23.32 -11.25 -8.71
N CYS A 28 22.68 -12.02 -7.81
CA CYS A 28 23.36 -12.89 -6.86
C CYS A 28 23.96 -14.18 -7.49
N GLY A 29 23.81 -14.37 -8.81
CA GLY A 29 24.29 -15.55 -9.51
C GLY A 29 23.51 -16.81 -9.19
N VAL A 30 22.21 -16.68 -8.87
CA VAL A 30 21.28 -17.81 -8.72
C VAL A 30 20.62 -18.09 -10.05
N LYS A 31 20.61 -19.36 -10.45
CA LYS A 31 19.90 -19.81 -11.65
C LYS A 31 18.39 -19.77 -11.39
N VAL A 32 17.67 -19.05 -12.24
CA VAL A 32 16.22 -19.08 -12.27
C VAL A 32 15.78 -20.14 -13.27
N GLU A 33 15.09 -21.17 -12.80
CA GLU A 33 14.61 -22.27 -13.63
C GLU A 33 13.32 -21.91 -14.36
N VAL A 34 12.36 -21.29 -13.63
CA VAL A 34 11.06 -20.89 -14.16
C VAL A 34 10.70 -19.51 -13.68
N PHE A 35 10.16 -18.69 -14.58
CA PHE A 35 9.47 -17.45 -14.28
C PHE A 35 8.06 -17.57 -14.86
N SER A 36 7.03 -17.64 -14.00
CA SER A 36 5.66 -17.85 -14.44
C SER A 36 4.73 -16.76 -13.93
N ILE A 37 3.92 -16.23 -14.85
CA ILE A 37 2.75 -15.42 -14.50
C ILE A 37 1.56 -16.39 -14.43
N GLY A 38 0.89 -16.43 -13.29
CA GLY A 38 -0.17 -17.40 -13.02
C GLY A 38 0.31 -18.72 -12.45
N PHE A 39 -0.64 -19.51 -11.98
CA PHE A 39 -0.44 -20.86 -11.43
C PHE A 39 -1.08 -21.94 -12.30
N GLY A 40 -0.73 -23.19 -12.03
CA GLY A 40 -1.33 -24.36 -12.66
C GLY A 40 -0.72 -24.70 -14.01
N LYS A 41 -1.57 -25.18 -14.95
CA LYS A 41 -1.11 -25.65 -16.27
C LYS A 41 -0.56 -24.49 -17.09
N LYS A 42 0.68 -24.62 -17.61
CA LYS A 42 1.30 -23.66 -18.51
C LYS A 42 0.55 -23.65 -19.85
N LEU A 43 -0.06 -22.52 -20.19
CA LEU A 43 -0.77 -22.32 -21.46
C LEU A 43 0.21 -22.02 -22.59
N VAL A 44 1.16 -21.14 -22.31
CA VAL A 44 2.25 -20.78 -23.23
C VAL A 44 3.54 -20.81 -22.43
N SER A 45 4.60 -21.35 -23.01
CA SER A 45 5.93 -21.29 -22.43
C SER A 45 7.00 -21.25 -23.49
N TRP A 46 8.07 -20.52 -23.22
CA TRP A 46 9.25 -20.44 -24.06
C TRP A 46 10.49 -20.41 -23.19
N ARG A 47 11.62 -20.77 -23.76
CA ARG A 47 12.90 -20.78 -23.06
C ARG A 47 13.82 -19.71 -23.62
N MET A 48 14.36 -18.88 -22.74
CA MET A 48 15.39 -17.91 -23.10
C MET A 48 16.57 -18.07 -22.15
N GLY A 49 17.71 -18.49 -22.67
CA GLY A 49 18.87 -18.84 -21.88
C GLY A 49 18.60 -20.04 -20.96
N GLN A 50 18.79 -19.85 -19.66
CA GLN A 50 18.60 -20.89 -18.64
C GLN A 50 17.21 -20.88 -18.00
N THR A 51 16.37 -19.89 -18.31
CA THR A 51 15.05 -19.69 -17.69
C THR A 51 13.94 -20.08 -18.65
N GLN A 52 12.96 -20.83 -18.16
CA GLN A 52 11.68 -21.05 -18.81
C GLN A 52 10.70 -19.96 -18.36
N TYR A 53 10.23 -19.15 -19.30
CA TYR A 53 9.16 -18.19 -19.09
C TYR A 53 7.83 -18.86 -19.39
N ALA A 54 6.80 -18.62 -18.57
CA ALA A 54 5.50 -19.24 -18.77
C ALA A 54 4.35 -18.29 -18.44
N LEU A 55 3.25 -18.47 -19.15
CA LEU A 55 1.93 -17.94 -18.78
C LEU A 55 1.05 -19.13 -18.42
N SER A 56 0.53 -19.13 -17.21
CA SER A 56 -0.25 -20.23 -16.65
C SER A 56 -1.74 -19.93 -16.59
N ALA A 57 -2.57 -20.97 -16.41
CA ALA A 57 -4.02 -20.93 -16.59
C ALA A 57 -4.77 -20.09 -15.55
N ILE A 58 -4.25 -19.98 -14.31
CA ILE A 58 -4.89 -19.28 -13.20
C ILE A 58 -4.18 -17.94 -13.00
N PRO A 59 -4.76 -16.80 -13.44
CA PRO A 59 -4.10 -15.49 -13.41
C PRO A 59 -4.18 -14.82 -12.03
N LEU A 60 -4.16 -15.60 -10.95
CA LEU A 60 -4.23 -15.14 -9.55
C LEU A 60 -2.89 -15.32 -8.86
N GLY A 61 -1.79 -14.86 -9.48
CA GLY A 61 -0.48 -15.00 -8.88
C GLY A 61 0.63 -15.20 -9.90
N GLY A 62 1.76 -15.70 -9.43
CA GLY A 62 2.93 -16.05 -10.22
C GLY A 62 3.94 -16.78 -9.33
N TYR A 63 5.06 -17.18 -9.90
CA TYR A 63 6.16 -17.74 -9.15
C TYR A 63 7.47 -17.66 -9.90
N VAL A 64 8.53 -17.48 -9.14
CA VAL A 64 9.92 -17.63 -9.59
C VAL A 64 10.48 -18.91 -8.97
N LYS A 65 10.80 -19.90 -9.79
CA LYS A 65 11.47 -21.10 -9.31
C LYS A 65 12.98 -20.93 -9.36
N LEU A 66 13.58 -20.79 -8.21
CA LEU A 66 15.02 -20.70 -8.04
C LEU A 66 15.63 -22.12 -7.91
N LYS A 67 16.75 -22.35 -8.56
CA LYS A 67 17.47 -23.62 -8.40
C LYS A 67 17.84 -23.84 -6.93
N GLY A 68 17.49 -25.00 -6.40
CA GLY A 68 17.76 -25.37 -5.01
C GLY A 68 16.84 -24.74 -3.97
N GLN A 69 15.77 -24.06 -4.38
CA GLN A 69 14.66 -23.68 -3.53
C GLN A 69 13.42 -24.47 -3.99
N ASP A 70 12.89 -25.31 -3.12
CA ASP A 70 11.63 -26.01 -3.34
C ASP A 70 10.81 -25.97 -2.04
N ASP A 71 9.90 -25.01 -1.95
CA ASP A 71 9.06 -24.80 -0.77
C ASP A 71 8.06 -25.94 -0.57
N SER A 72 7.80 -26.75 -1.61
CA SER A 72 6.96 -27.93 -1.54
C SER A 72 7.71 -29.17 -1.01
N ASN A 73 9.03 -29.20 -1.16
CA ASN A 73 9.87 -30.28 -0.68
C ASN A 73 11.23 -29.79 -0.15
N PRO A 74 11.29 -29.26 1.08
CA PRO A 74 12.52 -28.72 1.69
C PRO A 74 13.66 -29.73 1.86
N LYS A 75 13.38 -31.01 1.64
CA LYS A 75 14.38 -32.10 1.71
C LYS A 75 15.25 -32.20 0.45
N LEU A 76 14.78 -31.64 -0.67
CA LEU A 76 15.55 -31.59 -1.92
C LEU A 76 16.54 -30.44 -1.86
N LYS A 77 17.75 -30.71 -1.42
CA LYS A 77 18.82 -29.73 -1.34
C LYS A 77 19.73 -29.79 -2.56
N ASN A 78 20.01 -28.64 -3.12
CA ASN A 78 21.03 -28.45 -4.14
C ASN A 78 21.99 -27.36 -3.68
N TYR A 79 23.29 -27.68 -3.58
CA TYR A 79 24.35 -26.76 -3.15
C TYR A 79 25.33 -26.44 -4.30
N GLU A 80 24.95 -26.64 -5.54
CA GLU A 80 25.74 -26.18 -6.66
C GLU A 80 25.94 -24.66 -6.59
N ALA A 81 27.03 -24.16 -7.17
CA ALA A 81 27.42 -22.76 -7.04
C ALA A 81 26.36 -21.74 -7.54
N ASP A 82 25.47 -22.15 -8.43
CA ASP A 82 24.37 -21.37 -8.97
C ASP A 82 23.01 -21.64 -8.27
N SER A 83 23.05 -22.36 -7.14
CA SER A 83 21.86 -22.66 -6.33
C SER A 83 21.58 -21.57 -5.29
N TYR A 84 20.30 -21.35 -4.95
CA TYR A 84 19.88 -20.45 -3.88
C TYR A 84 20.49 -20.84 -2.52
N LEU A 85 20.51 -22.13 -2.17
CA LEU A 85 21.05 -22.61 -0.90
C LEU A 85 22.57 -22.46 -0.78
N SER A 86 23.30 -22.29 -1.90
CA SER A 86 24.75 -22.03 -1.87
C SER A 86 25.10 -20.58 -1.54
N LYS A 87 24.11 -19.68 -1.55
CA LYS A 87 24.31 -18.24 -1.31
C LYS A 87 24.37 -17.93 0.17
N SER A 88 25.09 -16.88 0.52
CA SER A 88 25.11 -16.40 1.89
C SER A 88 23.71 -16.03 2.38
N PRO A 89 23.41 -16.12 3.69
CA PRO A 89 22.11 -15.73 4.23
C PRO A 89 21.70 -14.29 3.84
N TRP A 90 22.66 -13.36 3.78
CA TRP A 90 22.40 -11.98 3.36
C TRP A 90 21.98 -11.86 1.90
N GLN A 91 22.59 -12.64 1.01
CA GLN A 91 22.16 -12.69 -0.40
C GLN A 91 20.76 -13.29 -0.53
N ARG A 92 20.44 -14.32 0.26
CA ARG A 92 19.10 -14.92 0.30
C ARG A 92 18.06 -13.93 0.83
N ILE A 93 18.40 -13.17 1.90
CA ILE A 93 17.54 -12.09 2.41
C ILE A 93 17.33 -11.02 1.34
N ALA A 94 18.37 -10.60 0.62
CA ALA A 94 18.23 -9.61 -0.45
C ALA A 94 17.30 -10.09 -1.59
N ILE A 95 17.38 -11.36 -1.95
CA ILE A 95 16.49 -11.98 -2.94
C ILE A 95 15.04 -11.94 -2.45
N LEU A 96 14.78 -12.32 -1.20
CA LEU A 96 13.44 -12.35 -0.61
C LEU A 96 12.87 -10.94 -0.41
N LEU A 97 13.67 -9.97 0.01
CA LEU A 97 13.24 -8.57 0.15
C LEU A 97 12.90 -7.92 -1.20
N ALA A 98 13.48 -8.41 -2.30
CA ALA A 98 13.32 -7.78 -3.60
C ALA A 98 11.87 -7.80 -4.10
N GLY A 99 11.11 -8.87 -3.86
CA GLY A 99 9.68 -8.95 -4.23
C GLY A 99 8.86 -7.83 -3.58
N PRO A 100 8.79 -7.80 -2.24
CA PRO A 100 8.11 -6.72 -1.52
C PRO A 100 8.61 -5.32 -1.88
N PHE A 101 9.92 -5.14 -2.02
CA PHE A 101 10.51 -3.87 -2.42
C PHE A 101 10.02 -3.41 -3.80
N PHE A 102 9.92 -4.30 -4.78
CA PHE A 102 9.43 -3.97 -6.12
C PHE A 102 7.96 -3.55 -6.10
N ASN A 103 7.14 -4.15 -5.23
CA ASN A 103 5.76 -3.71 -5.05
C ASN A 103 5.68 -2.31 -4.43
N LEU A 104 6.48 -2.01 -3.40
CA LEU A 104 6.55 -0.67 -2.80
C LEU A 104 7.08 0.37 -3.80
N PHE A 105 8.08 -0.01 -4.59
CA PHE A 105 8.63 0.85 -5.64
C PHE A 105 7.63 1.11 -6.77
N LEU A 106 6.88 0.09 -7.19
CA LEU A 106 5.79 0.27 -8.15
C LEU A 106 4.72 1.23 -7.62
N ALA A 107 4.30 1.05 -6.36
CA ALA A 107 3.33 1.93 -5.73
C ALA A 107 3.82 3.38 -5.70
N PHE A 108 5.07 3.60 -5.33
CA PHE A 108 5.70 4.92 -5.38
C PHE A 108 5.61 5.53 -6.79
N LEU A 109 5.97 4.78 -7.84
CA LEU A 109 5.88 5.27 -9.22
C LEU A 109 4.44 5.62 -9.62
N LEU A 110 3.48 4.79 -9.21
CA LEU A 110 2.06 5.03 -9.48
C LEU A 110 1.56 6.27 -8.75
N TYR A 111 1.93 6.49 -7.48
CA TYR A 111 1.57 7.71 -6.76
C TYR A 111 2.22 8.96 -7.37
N VAL A 112 3.47 8.89 -7.83
CA VAL A 112 4.08 9.99 -8.59
C VAL A 112 3.27 10.28 -9.86
N ALA A 113 2.86 9.25 -10.60
CA ALA A 113 2.01 9.41 -11.78
C ALA A 113 0.65 10.04 -11.44
N VAL A 114 0.01 9.62 -10.35
CA VAL A 114 -1.23 10.25 -9.84
C VAL A 114 -1.02 11.72 -9.53
N GLY A 115 0.08 12.07 -8.86
CA GLY A 115 0.41 13.46 -8.57
C GLY A 115 0.59 14.33 -9.82
N LEU A 116 1.23 13.78 -10.86
CA LEU A 116 1.44 14.46 -12.15
C LEU A 116 0.16 14.62 -12.95
N LEU A 117 -0.67 13.56 -13.01
CA LEU A 117 -1.92 13.55 -13.78
C LEU A 117 -3.02 14.37 -13.13
N GLY A 118 -2.96 14.58 -11.82
CA GLY A 118 -3.96 15.28 -11.01
C GLY A 118 -4.85 14.31 -10.24
N LYS A 119 -5.00 14.57 -8.94
CA LYS A 119 -5.88 13.81 -8.04
C LYS A 119 -7.08 14.67 -7.68
N ALA A 120 -8.29 14.12 -7.84
CA ALA A 120 -9.49 14.71 -7.26
C ALA A 120 -9.36 14.74 -5.74
N SER A 121 -9.36 15.91 -5.15
CA SER A 121 -9.13 16.12 -3.71
C SER A 121 -10.08 17.16 -3.15
N LEU A 122 -10.41 17.05 -1.87
CA LEU A 122 -11.09 18.10 -1.14
C LEU A 122 -10.18 19.33 -1.07
N LEU A 123 -10.67 20.45 -1.60
CA LEU A 123 -9.96 21.72 -1.54
C LEU A 123 -10.03 22.31 -0.12
N PRO A 124 -9.05 23.10 0.31
CA PRO A 124 -8.98 23.67 1.65
C PRO A 124 -9.91 24.89 1.79
N VAL A 125 -11.18 24.71 1.41
CA VAL A 125 -12.25 25.71 1.51
C VAL A 125 -13.01 25.49 2.81
N VAL A 126 -13.10 26.51 3.64
CA VAL A 126 -13.82 26.49 4.91
C VAL A 126 -15.32 26.48 4.68
N GLY A 127 -16.01 25.45 5.18
CA GLY A 127 -17.47 25.34 5.16
C GLY A 127 -18.09 26.05 6.37
N GLU A 128 -18.06 25.42 7.50
CA GLU A 128 -18.60 25.96 8.76
C GLU A 128 -17.47 26.30 9.71
N VAL A 129 -17.62 27.36 10.45
CA VAL A 129 -16.72 27.77 11.55
C VAL A 129 -17.50 27.64 12.86
N LYS A 130 -17.07 26.74 13.72
CA LYS A 130 -17.72 26.49 15.02
C LYS A 130 -17.48 27.67 15.96
N GLU A 131 -18.58 28.17 16.55
CA GLU A 131 -18.51 29.21 17.57
C GLU A 131 -17.68 28.76 18.78
N ASN A 132 -16.98 29.71 19.41
CA ASN A 132 -16.09 29.48 20.54
C ASN A 132 -14.83 28.64 20.27
N TYR A 133 -14.55 28.28 19.02
CA TYR A 133 -13.32 27.61 18.63
C TYR A 133 -12.25 28.62 18.16
N PRO A 134 -10.96 28.22 18.15
CA PRO A 134 -9.85 29.11 17.78
C PRO A 134 -10.01 29.78 16.41
N ALA A 135 -10.57 29.09 15.42
CA ALA A 135 -10.80 29.64 14.10
C ALA A 135 -11.80 30.82 14.10
N ALA A 136 -12.88 30.71 14.88
CA ALA A 136 -13.86 31.80 15.01
C ALA A 136 -13.24 33.01 15.71
N GLN A 137 -12.45 32.80 16.75
CA GLN A 137 -11.74 33.86 17.49
C GLN A 137 -10.71 34.58 16.62
N ALA A 138 -10.06 33.84 15.69
CA ALA A 138 -9.11 34.38 14.72
C ALA A 138 -9.78 35.10 13.52
N GLY A 139 -11.12 35.09 13.44
CA GLY A 139 -11.87 35.77 12.38
C GLY A 139 -11.90 35.02 11.05
N ILE A 140 -11.67 33.68 11.07
CA ILE A 140 -11.91 32.81 9.89
C ILE A 140 -13.41 32.76 9.62
N ARG A 141 -13.79 32.72 8.34
CA ARG A 141 -15.19 32.74 7.89
C ARG A 141 -15.46 31.61 6.93
N ALA A 142 -16.71 31.20 6.83
CA ALA A 142 -17.17 30.30 5.80
C ALA A 142 -16.86 30.88 4.40
N GLY A 143 -16.37 30.04 3.50
CA GLY A 143 -15.91 30.43 2.17
C GLY A 143 -14.46 30.89 2.06
N ASP A 144 -13.72 31.07 3.18
CA ASP A 144 -12.29 31.31 3.15
C ASP A 144 -11.56 30.09 2.56
N VAL A 145 -10.55 30.32 1.72
CA VAL A 145 -9.67 29.29 1.20
C VAL A 145 -8.33 29.39 1.92
N ILE A 146 -7.92 28.33 2.62
CA ILE A 146 -6.64 28.28 3.33
C ILE A 146 -5.52 27.92 2.34
N VAL A 147 -4.69 28.89 1.97
CA VAL A 147 -3.68 28.72 0.91
C VAL A 147 -2.29 28.40 1.44
N ALA A 148 -2.00 28.75 2.71
CA ALA A 148 -0.73 28.40 3.36
C ALA A 148 -0.85 28.31 4.87
N ILE A 149 0.02 27.52 5.49
CA ILE A 149 0.24 27.39 6.93
C ILE A 149 1.72 27.60 7.23
N ASN A 150 2.05 28.54 8.11
CA ASN A 150 3.43 28.90 8.46
C ASN A 150 4.32 29.15 7.22
N GLY A 151 3.75 29.75 6.15
CA GLY A 151 4.43 30.02 4.89
C GLY A 151 4.53 28.80 3.94
N LYS A 152 4.16 27.60 4.36
CA LYS A 152 4.09 26.42 3.49
C LYS A 152 2.74 26.40 2.77
N GLY A 153 2.74 26.33 1.43
CA GLY A 153 1.52 26.26 0.62
C GLY A 153 0.70 24.99 0.93
N ILE A 154 -0.61 25.13 0.95
CA ILE A 154 -1.60 24.07 1.19
C ILE A 154 -2.47 23.94 -0.06
N LYS A 155 -2.61 22.73 -0.58
CA LYS A 155 -3.39 22.43 -1.78
C LYS A 155 -4.67 21.64 -1.48
N THR A 156 -4.69 20.87 -0.39
CA THR A 156 -5.78 19.97 -0.04
C THR A 156 -6.24 20.14 1.40
N TRP A 157 -7.48 19.73 1.68
CA TRP A 157 -8.01 19.68 3.03
C TRP A 157 -7.23 18.71 3.94
N GLU A 158 -6.74 17.61 3.36
CA GLU A 158 -5.90 16.63 4.08
C GLU A 158 -4.57 17.23 4.54
N GLU A 159 -3.92 18.03 3.68
CA GLU A 159 -2.69 18.75 4.06
C GLU A 159 -2.94 19.76 5.19
N LEU A 160 -4.08 20.47 5.15
CA LEU A 160 -4.51 21.37 6.23
C LEU A 160 -4.70 20.60 7.54
N ASP A 161 -5.45 19.51 7.48
CA ASP A 161 -5.78 18.69 8.64
C ASP A 161 -4.51 18.12 9.30
N SER A 162 -3.61 17.54 8.50
CA SER A 162 -2.33 17.02 8.97
C SER A 162 -1.48 18.12 9.64
N ALA A 163 -1.38 19.29 9.01
CA ALA A 163 -0.61 20.40 9.57
C ALA A 163 -1.17 20.92 10.90
N VAL A 164 -2.49 20.91 11.08
CA VAL A 164 -3.13 21.27 12.35
C VAL A 164 -2.85 20.21 13.42
N VAL A 165 -2.99 18.94 13.10
CA VAL A 165 -2.76 17.83 14.04
C VAL A 165 -1.30 17.77 14.51
N GLU A 166 -0.35 17.96 13.59
CA GLU A 166 1.09 17.89 13.87
C GLU A 166 1.66 19.16 14.53
N SER A 167 0.86 20.23 14.63
CA SER A 167 1.32 21.50 15.16
C SER A 167 1.84 21.40 16.60
N GLN A 168 2.91 22.11 16.91
CA GLN A 168 3.45 22.21 18.28
C GLN A 168 3.13 23.54 18.99
N GLY A 169 2.33 24.42 18.36
CA GLY A 169 1.99 25.74 18.89
C GLY A 169 1.07 26.52 17.98
N GLU A 170 1.18 27.84 18.06
CA GLU A 170 0.39 28.76 17.24
C GLU A 170 0.72 28.60 15.75
N LEU A 171 -0.32 28.56 14.91
CA LEU A 171 -0.23 28.47 13.45
C LEU A 171 -0.56 29.81 12.82
N THR A 172 0.24 30.22 11.86
CA THR A 172 -0.07 31.38 10.99
C THR A 172 -0.71 30.84 9.72
N LEU A 173 -2.00 31.09 9.55
CA LEU A 173 -2.77 30.69 8.37
C LEU A 173 -2.87 31.87 7.40
N THR A 174 -2.56 31.62 6.13
CA THR A 174 -2.84 32.59 5.04
C THR A 174 -4.13 32.15 4.37
N LEU A 175 -5.13 33.02 4.43
CA LEU A 175 -6.47 32.82 3.88
C LEU A 175 -6.62 33.65 2.61
N GLN A 176 -7.31 33.11 1.61
CA GLN A 176 -7.79 33.86 0.46
C GLN A 176 -9.29 34.07 0.64
N ARG A 177 -9.70 35.32 0.81
CA ARG A 177 -11.11 35.73 1.04
C ARG A 177 -11.63 36.53 -0.15
N GLY A 178 -12.91 36.34 -0.48
CA GLY A 178 -13.56 37.05 -1.58
C GLY A 178 -13.68 36.23 -2.86
N GLN A 179 -14.33 36.80 -3.88
CA GLN A 179 -14.59 36.14 -5.18
C GLN A 179 -13.99 36.91 -6.35
N GLY A 180 -13.52 36.21 -7.36
CA GLY A 180 -13.01 36.79 -8.60
C GLY A 180 -11.81 37.73 -8.38
N ALA A 181 -11.90 38.95 -8.92
CA ALA A 181 -10.84 39.97 -8.82
C ALA A 181 -10.73 40.65 -7.45
N LEU A 182 -11.68 40.42 -6.54
CA LEU A 182 -11.71 40.98 -5.17
C LEU A 182 -11.14 40.01 -4.13
N LYS A 183 -10.25 39.10 -4.54
CA LYS A 183 -9.58 38.21 -3.61
C LYS A 183 -8.52 38.95 -2.81
N GLU A 184 -8.66 38.89 -1.50
CA GLU A 184 -7.71 39.47 -0.54
C GLU A 184 -7.00 38.34 0.23
N ASN A 185 -5.70 38.47 0.43
CA ASN A 185 -4.95 37.58 1.30
C ASN A 185 -4.96 38.11 2.73
N VAL A 186 -5.54 37.35 3.64
CA VAL A 186 -5.64 37.68 5.08
C VAL A 186 -4.77 36.69 5.84
N SER A 187 -3.89 37.20 6.70
CA SER A 187 -3.10 36.36 7.59
C SER A 187 -3.70 36.37 8.98
N VAL A 188 -3.96 35.22 9.54
CA VAL A 188 -4.52 35.04 10.88
C VAL A 188 -3.67 34.08 11.71
N ARG A 189 -3.64 34.28 13.01
CA ARG A 189 -2.98 33.38 13.95
C ARG A 189 -3.99 32.55 14.69
N VAL A 190 -3.76 31.26 14.78
CA VAL A 190 -4.67 30.30 15.40
C VAL A 190 -3.89 29.36 16.29
N LEU A 191 -4.26 29.23 17.55
CA LEU A 191 -3.70 28.24 18.45
C LEU A 191 -4.65 27.03 18.49
N PRO A 192 -4.27 25.86 17.90
CA PRO A 192 -5.11 24.66 17.94
C PRO A 192 -5.34 24.21 19.38
N ILE A 193 -6.54 23.68 19.64
CA ILE A 193 -6.92 23.08 20.92
C ILE A 193 -7.00 21.57 20.80
N GLU A 194 -6.74 20.88 21.90
CA GLU A 194 -6.90 19.43 21.97
C GLU A 194 -8.37 19.08 22.22
N GLN A 195 -8.86 18.13 21.45
CA GLN A 195 -10.22 17.61 21.58
C GLN A 195 -10.22 16.09 21.41
N GLU A 196 -11.10 15.41 22.16
CA GLU A 196 -11.39 14.00 21.93
C GLU A 196 -12.06 13.81 20.58
N ALA A 197 -11.55 12.84 19.82
CA ALA A 197 -12.07 12.45 18.53
C ALA A 197 -11.95 10.92 18.37
N GLN A 198 -12.60 10.38 17.39
CA GLN A 198 -12.39 8.99 16.99
C GLN A 198 -11.54 8.94 15.72
N ASN A 199 -10.54 8.04 15.71
CA ASN A 199 -9.77 7.74 14.52
C ASN A 199 -10.55 6.80 13.59
N ILE A 200 -9.95 6.45 12.44
CA ILE A 200 -10.54 5.52 11.46
C ILE A 200 -10.80 4.12 12.03
N PHE A 201 -10.14 3.75 13.12
CA PHE A 201 -10.32 2.48 13.84
C PHE A 201 -11.34 2.58 14.98
N ARG A 202 -12.08 3.69 15.07
CA ARG A 202 -13.07 4.00 16.12
C ARG A 202 -12.47 4.08 17.54
N GLU A 203 -11.16 4.31 17.66
CA GLU A 203 -10.51 4.51 18.93
C GLU A 203 -10.61 5.97 19.36
N HIS A 204 -10.81 6.21 20.67
CA HIS A 204 -10.75 7.54 21.24
C HIS A 204 -9.30 8.02 21.23
N ILE A 205 -9.07 9.13 20.56
CA ILE A 205 -7.78 9.81 20.49
C ILE A 205 -7.94 11.28 20.85
N ILE A 206 -6.90 11.88 21.37
CA ILE A 206 -6.81 13.33 21.48
C ILE A 206 -6.17 13.86 20.21
N ARG A 207 -6.85 14.76 19.51
CA ARG A 207 -6.29 15.42 18.32
C ARG A 207 -6.44 16.93 18.42
N LYS A 208 -5.53 17.65 17.80
CA LYS A 208 -5.59 19.10 17.68
C LYS A 208 -6.54 19.51 16.58
N ILE A 209 -7.34 20.52 16.87
CA ILE A 209 -8.32 21.09 15.94
C ILE A 209 -8.37 22.59 16.09
N ILE A 210 -8.85 23.27 15.04
CA ILE A 210 -9.10 24.72 15.04
C ILE A 210 -10.58 25.07 14.99
N GLY A 211 -11.47 24.10 14.77
CA GLY A 211 -12.93 24.26 14.76
C GLY A 211 -13.50 24.72 13.43
N VAL A 212 -12.98 24.21 12.31
CA VAL A 212 -13.53 24.40 10.97
C VAL A 212 -13.94 23.06 10.36
N THR A 213 -14.93 23.08 9.46
CA THR A 213 -15.32 21.95 8.61
C THR A 213 -15.02 22.27 7.16
N SER A 214 -14.86 21.24 6.32
CA SER A 214 -14.72 21.42 4.87
C SER A 214 -16.05 21.87 4.25
N ALA A 215 -15.99 22.76 3.26
CA ALA A 215 -17.14 23.10 2.42
C ALA A 215 -17.52 21.97 1.43
N GLY A 216 -16.78 20.87 1.39
CA GLY A 216 -17.00 19.78 0.43
C GLY A 216 -16.60 20.11 -1.00
N ALA A 217 -15.90 21.24 -1.23
CA ALA A 217 -15.43 21.60 -2.55
C ALA A 217 -14.38 20.61 -3.04
N VAL A 218 -14.64 19.95 -4.16
CA VAL A 218 -13.70 19.02 -4.80
C VAL A 218 -13.07 19.70 -6.00
N GLY A 219 -11.77 19.54 -6.15
CA GLY A 219 -11.03 20.03 -7.30
C GLY A 219 -9.87 19.11 -7.66
N GLU A 220 -9.34 19.27 -8.85
CA GLU A 220 -8.21 18.51 -9.35
C GLU A 220 -6.91 19.18 -8.92
N VAL A 221 -6.09 18.47 -8.15
CA VAL A 221 -4.83 18.97 -7.62
C VAL A 221 -3.67 18.30 -8.32
N HIS A 222 -2.84 19.09 -9.01
CA HIS A 222 -1.64 18.63 -9.71
C HIS A 222 -0.37 18.98 -8.92
N TYR A 223 0.55 18.04 -8.91
CA TYR A 223 1.90 18.23 -8.39
C TYR A 223 2.88 18.18 -9.55
N LYS A 224 3.84 19.12 -9.62
CA LYS A 224 4.77 19.24 -10.75
C LYS A 224 6.22 19.06 -10.31
N GLY A 225 7.01 18.44 -11.17
CA GLY A 225 8.44 18.27 -10.94
C GLY A 225 8.75 17.56 -9.61
N LEU A 226 9.54 18.17 -8.76
CA LEU A 226 9.95 17.59 -7.47
C LEU A 226 8.76 17.39 -6.51
N ASP A 227 7.75 18.25 -6.56
CA ASP A 227 6.56 18.11 -5.70
C ASP A 227 5.81 16.79 -5.96
N SER A 228 5.80 16.29 -7.22
CA SER A 228 5.16 15.00 -7.51
C SER A 228 5.93 13.81 -6.92
N ILE A 229 7.26 13.91 -6.86
CA ILE A 229 8.11 12.90 -6.22
C ILE A 229 7.87 12.91 -4.70
N ILE A 230 7.83 14.09 -4.08
CA ILE A 230 7.54 14.25 -2.65
C ILE A 230 6.14 13.70 -2.34
N PHE A 231 5.13 14.05 -3.14
CA PHE A 231 3.78 13.50 -3.03
C PHE A 231 3.77 11.96 -3.11
N GLY A 232 4.50 11.38 -4.07
CA GLY A 232 4.60 9.92 -4.22
C GLY A 232 5.24 9.25 -3.01
N ILE A 233 6.27 9.85 -2.42
CA ILE A 233 6.90 9.37 -1.17
C ILE A 233 5.91 9.44 -0.01
N ASP A 234 5.27 10.59 0.19
CA ASP A 234 4.34 10.82 1.30
C ASP A 234 3.14 9.86 1.23
N GLU A 235 2.52 9.70 0.05
CA GLU A 235 1.41 8.75 -0.14
C GLU A 235 1.85 7.31 0.08
N SER A 236 3.06 6.92 -0.35
CA SER A 236 3.60 5.58 -0.12
C SER A 236 3.83 5.30 1.37
N ILE A 237 4.36 6.27 2.12
CA ILE A 237 4.57 6.16 3.56
C ILE A 237 3.23 6.11 4.29
N LYS A 238 2.26 6.99 3.95
CA LYS A 238 0.91 7.00 4.53
C LYS A 238 0.21 5.67 4.30
N ALA A 239 0.19 5.16 3.07
CA ALA A 239 -0.40 3.88 2.73
C ALA A 239 0.26 2.72 3.50
N SER A 240 1.59 2.70 3.56
CA SER A 240 2.35 1.67 4.29
C SER A 240 2.03 1.69 5.79
N THR A 241 1.99 2.87 6.38
CA THR A 241 1.66 3.07 7.80
C THR A 241 0.23 2.64 8.10
N LEU A 242 -0.73 3.03 7.24
CA LEU A 242 -2.13 2.67 7.39
C LEU A 242 -2.32 1.14 7.33
N ILE A 243 -1.70 0.48 6.36
CA ILE A 243 -1.80 -0.98 6.21
C ILE A 243 -1.15 -1.69 7.40
N ALA A 244 0.05 -1.26 7.84
CA ALA A 244 0.71 -1.83 9.00
C ALA A 244 -0.13 -1.66 10.28
N GLN A 245 -0.70 -0.47 10.50
CA GLN A 245 -1.62 -0.22 11.62
C GLN A 245 -2.87 -1.09 11.53
N SER A 246 -3.48 -1.22 10.35
CA SER A 246 -4.67 -2.07 10.14
C SER A 246 -4.40 -3.53 10.51
N ILE A 247 -3.22 -4.06 10.14
CA ILE A 247 -2.81 -5.42 10.51
C ILE A 247 -2.68 -5.55 12.04
N VAL A 248 -1.99 -4.60 12.69
CA VAL A 248 -1.84 -4.61 14.16
C VAL A 248 -3.20 -4.52 14.86
N LYS A 249 -4.10 -3.66 14.36
CA LYS A 249 -5.46 -3.48 14.92
C LYS A 249 -6.33 -4.71 14.71
N LEU A 250 -6.19 -5.39 13.58
CA LEU A 250 -6.86 -6.67 13.33
C LEU A 250 -6.36 -7.76 14.29
N LEU A 251 -5.05 -7.88 14.48
CA LEU A 251 -4.45 -8.85 15.39
C LEU A 251 -4.78 -8.58 16.86
N SER A 252 -4.92 -7.32 17.25
CA SER A 252 -5.33 -6.93 18.61
C SER A 252 -6.84 -7.05 18.87
N GLY A 253 -7.65 -7.36 17.82
CA GLY A 253 -9.11 -7.45 17.94
C GLY A 253 -9.82 -6.09 17.98
N ALA A 254 -9.10 -4.97 17.80
CA ALA A 254 -9.71 -3.64 17.73
C ALA A 254 -10.55 -3.45 16.45
N VAL A 255 -10.16 -4.12 15.37
CA VAL A 255 -10.94 -4.20 14.13
C VAL A 255 -11.61 -5.56 14.08
N PRO A 256 -12.94 -5.62 13.87
CA PRO A 256 -13.66 -6.89 13.74
C PRO A 256 -13.16 -7.70 12.54
N SER A 257 -13.11 -9.03 12.69
CA SER A 257 -12.73 -9.93 11.60
C SER A 257 -13.69 -9.88 10.40
N SER A 258 -14.91 -9.38 10.58
CA SER A 258 -15.87 -9.13 9.50
C SER A 258 -15.44 -8.03 8.52
N GLU A 259 -14.48 -7.18 8.91
CA GLU A 259 -13.91 -6.16 8.01
C GLU A 259 -12.84 -6.74 7.07
N VAL A 260 -12.37 -7.96 7.30
CA VAL A 260 -11.44 -8.62 6.38
C VAL A 260 -12.16 -8.95 5.07
N GLY A 261 -11.75 -8.28 3.99
CA GLY A 261 -12.22 -8.57 2.64
C GLY A 261 -11.46 -9.74 2.03
N GLY A 262 -12.16 -10.55 1.22
CA GLY A 262 -11.58 -11.63 0.43
C GLY A 262 -11.26 -11.20 -1.01
N VAL A 263 -10.95 -12.19 -1.84
CA VAL A 263 -10.59 -11.97 -3.26
C VAL A 263 -11.77 -11.36 -4.03
N VAL A 264 -13.02 -11.72 -3.70
CA VAL A 264 -14.21 -11.18 -4.38
C VAL A 264 -14.36 -9.69 -4.12
N SER A 265 -14.17 -9.23 -2.87
CA SER A 265 -14.17 -7.81 -2.53
C SER A 265 -13.09 -7.04 -3.29
N ILE A 266 -11.86 -7.56 -3.33
CA ILE A 266 -10.73 -6.93 -4.04
C ILE A 266 -11.06 -6.80 -5.54
N VAL A 267 -11.50 -7.88 -6.18
CA VAL A 267 -11.88 -7.89 -7.60
C VAL A 267 -13.03 -6.93 -7.89
N SER A 268 -14.03 -6.87 -7.00
CA SER A 268 -15.17 -5.96 -7.12
C SER A 268 -14.73 -4.49 -7.05
N VAL A 269 -13.90 -4.13 -6.07
CA VAL A 269 -13.40 -2.75 -5.91
C VAL A 269 -12.53 -2.32 -7.10
N ILE A 270 -11.61 -3.17 -7.55
CA ILE A 270 -10.81 -2.88 -8.76
C ILE A 270 -11.71 -2.79 -10.00
N GLY A 271 -12.70 -3.68 -10.10
CA GLY A 271 -13.64 -3.71 -11.21
C GLY A 271 -14.47 -2.44 -11.31
N SER A 272 -14.99 -1.95 -10.19
CA SER A 272 -15.75 -0.69 -10.11
C SER A 272 -14.87 0.51 -10.46
N ALA A 273 -13.69 0.61 -9.84
CA ALA A 273 -12.75 1.68 -10.12
C ALA A 273 -12.26 1.67 -11.58
N SER A 274 -12.08 0.48 -12.18
CA SER A 274 -11.71 0.34 -13.59
C SER A 274 -12.82 0.83 -14.51
N GLN A 275 -14.08 0.54 -14.18
CA GLN A 275 -15.22 0.99 -14.95
C GLN A 275 -15.38 2.50 -14.88
N GLU A 276 -15.27 3.08 -13.71
CA GLU A 276 -15.31 4.55 -13.52
C GLU A 276 -14.13 5.23 -14.20
N GLY A 277 -12.93 4.74 -14.01
CA GLY A 277 -11.71 5.28 -14.62
C GLY A 277 -11.75 5.29 -16.15
N LEU A 278 -12.22 4.20 -16.77
CA LEU A 278 -12.30 4.08 -18.23
C LEU A 278 -13.50 4.81 -18.84
N MET A 279 -14.64 4.84 -18.16
CA MET A 279 -15.87 5.45 -18.69
C MET A 279 -15.98 6.95 -18.40
N LYS A 280 -15.47 7.40 -17.25
CA LYS A 280 -15.52 8.81 -16.82
C LYS A 280 -14.21 9.56 -17.03
N GLY A 281 -13.14 8.88 -17.47
CA GLY A 281 -11.80 9.46 -17.61
C GLY A 281 -11.04 9.65 -16.29
N GLU A 282 -11.49 9.04 -15.21
CA GLU A 282 -10.88 9.15 -13.87
C GLU A 282 -9.77 8.11 -13.65
N ILE A 283 -8.86 8.02 -14.60
CA ILE A 283 -7.74 7.03 -14.57
C ILE A 283 -6.87 7.18 -13.31
N THR A 284 -6.76 8.38 -12.76
CA THR A 284 -5.95 8.65 -11.57
C THR A 284 -6.46 7.94 -10.32
N GLN A 285 -7.78 7.79 -10.18
CA GLN A 285 -8.40 7.05 -9.08
C GLN A 285 -8.07 5.55 -9.17
N LEU A 286 -8.10 4.99 -10.39
CA LEU A 286 -7.69 3.61 -10.62
C LEU A 286 -6.20 3.41 -10.30
N LEU A 287 -5.32 4.31 -10.77
CA LEU A 287 -3.89 4.25 -10.48
C LEU A 287 -3.61 4.34 -8.98
N TRP A 288 -4.32 5.22 -8.27
CA TRP A 288 -4.21 5.35 -6.82
C TRP A 288 -4.60 4.07 -6.09
N LEU A 289 -5.71 3.44 -6.50
CA LEU A 289 -6.14 2.16 -5.95
C LEU A 289 -5.13 1.03 -6.24
N VAL A 290 -4.61 0.96 -7.46
CA VAL A 290 -3.57 -0.03 -7.85
C VAL A 290 -2.31 0.16 -7.02
N ALA A 291 -1.90 1.41 -6.77
CA ALA A 291 -0.78 1.73 -5.89
C ALA A 291 -1.02 1.23 -4.46
N LEU A 292 -2.22 1.49 -3.91
CA LEU A 292 -2.59 1.03 -2.57
C LEU A 292 -2.55 -0.50 -2.45
N ILE A 293 -3.05 -1.21 -3.46
CA ILE A 293 -3.00 -2.68 -3.49
C ILE A 293 -1.56 -3.17 -3.60
N SER A 294 -0.71 -2.50 -4.38
CA SER A 294 0.71 -2.82 -4.49
C SER A 294 1.44 -2.67 -3.15
N VAL A 295 1.17 -1.58 -2.39
CA VAL A 295 1.69 -1.42 -1.02
C VAL A 295 1.22 -2.56 -0.13
N ASN A 296 -0.08 -2.89 -0.20
CA ASN A 296 -0.66 -3.96 0.61
C ASN A 296 0.04 -5.31 0.35
N LEU A 297 0.24 -5.68 -0.93
CA LEU A 297 0.98 -6.89 -1.29
C LEU A 297 2.41 -6.86 -0.76
N GLY A 298 3.12 -5.72 -0.88
CA GLY A 298 4.48 -5.57 -0.36
C GLY A 298 4.53 -5.76 1.15
N ILE A 299 3.66 -5.10 1.91
CA ILE A 299 3.63 -5.19 3.38
C ILE A 299 3.19 -6.57 3.86
N LEU A 300 2.15 -7.16 3.26
CA LEU A 300 1.69 -8.49 3.64
C LEU A 300 2.77 -9.55 3.44
N ASN A 301 3.53 -9.49 2.33
CA ASN A 301 4.63 -10.43 2.09
C ASN A 301 5.81 -10.25 3.04
N LEU A 302 5.94 -9.11 3.71
CA LEU A 302 6.94 -8.89 4.77
C LEU A 302 6.51 -9.41 6.15
N LEU A 303 5.27 -9.87 6.31
CA LEU A 303 4.81 -10.43 7.58
C LEU A 303 5.63 -11.68 7.97
N PRO A 304 5.88 -11.90 9.27
CA PRO A 304 6.65 -13.02 9.77
C PRO A 304 5.86 -14.35 9.71
N ILE A 305 5.21 -14.61 8.59
CA ILE A 305 4.44 -15.84 8.35
C ILE A 305 5.29 -16.77 7.48
N PRO A 306 5.61 -17.99 7.93
CA PRO A 306 6.58 -18.88 7.26
C PRO A 306 6.22 -19.37 5.85
N ALA A 307 5.07 -18.98 5.32
CA ALA A 307 4.66 -19.21 3.93
C ALA A 307 4.85 -17.97 3.04
N LEU A 308 5.31 -16.85 3.60
CA LEU A 308 5.59 -15.58 2.93
C LEU A 308 7.08 -15.27 2.95
N ASP A 309 7.51 -14.31 2.14
CA ASP A 309 8.92 -13.87 2.08
C ASP A 309 9.45 -13.47 3.46
N GLY A 310 8.66 -12.74 4.25
CA GLY A 310 9.01 -12.31 5.60
C GLY A 310 9.33 -13.46 6.54
N GLY A 311 8.60 -14.57 6.44
CA GLY A 311 8.90 -15.77 7.20
C GLY A 311 10.22 -16.43 6.79
N HIS A 312 10.50 -16.51 5.48
CA HIS A 312 11.78 -17.00 4.98
C HIS A 312 12.94 -16.08 5.32
N ILE A 313 12.71 -14.76 5.37
CA ILE A 313 13.68 -13.77 5.87
C ILE A 313 14.03 -14.09 7.33
N LEU A 314 13.05 -14.39 8.18
CA LEU A 314 13.32 -14.76 9.59
C LEU A 314 14.17 -16.02 9.70
N PHE A 315 13.96 -17.04 8.86
CA PHE A 315 14.80 -18.23 8.84
C PHE A 315 16.26 -17.91 8.50
N ASN A 316 16.47 -17.01 7.52
CA ASN A 316 17.81 -16.57 7.14
C ASN A 316 18.43 -15.68 8.22
N LEU A 317 17.68 -14.81 8.89
CA LEU A 317 18.15 -14.01 10.03
C LEU A 317 18.55 -14.91 11.21
N TYR A 318 17.77 -15.94 11.51
CA TYR A 318 18.14 -16.94 12.50
C TYR A 318 19.50 -17.59 12.16
N GLU A 319 19.71 -17.97 10.90
CA GLU A 319 20.97 -18.53 10.43
C GLU A 319 22.15 -17.55 10.60
N VAL A 320 21.96 -16.26 10.33
CA VAL A 320 22.97 -15.21 10.55
C VAL A 320 23.38 -15.14 12.03
N ILE A 321 22.37 -15.14 12.93
CA ILE A 321 22.59 -14.98 14.37
C ILE A 321 23.20 -16.25 14.99
N MET A 322 22.61 -17.40 14.67
CA MET A 322 22.97 -18.69 15.27
C MET A 322 24.11 -19.38 14.53
N LYS A 323 24.57 -18.85 13.39
CA LYS A 323 25.57 -19.43 12.48
C LYS A 323 25.23 -20.86 12.05
N LYS A 324 23.97 -21.23 12.12
CA LYS A 324 23.44 -22.55 11.76
C LYS A 324 22.01 -22.38 11.28
N ALA A 325 21.68 -22.96 10.12
CA ALA A 325 20.32 -23.00 9.62
C ALA A 325 19.38 -23.75 10.59
N PRO A 326 18.09 -23.34 10.67
CA PRO A 326 17.07 -24.10 11.40
C PRO A 326 17.00 -25.53 10.85
N SER A 327 16.55 -26.48 11.67
CA SER A 327 16.39 -27.86 11.20
C SER A 327 15.28 -27.94 10.13
N GLU A 328 15.43 -28.84 9.18
CA GLU A 328 14.50 -29.06 8.08
C GLU A 328 13.07 -29.31 8.57
N ASN A 329 12.95 -30.15 9.61
CA ASN A 329 11.64 -30.46 10.18
C ASN A 329 10.98 -29.21 10.79
N VAL A 330 11.74 -28.36 11.48
CA VAL A 330 11.22 -27.11 12.05
C VAL A 330 10.74 -26.18 10.92
N MET A 331 11.56 -25.98 9.88
CA MET A 331 11.16 -25.16 8.73
C MET A 331 9.91 -25.72 8.05
N TYR A 332 9.85 -27.03 7.82
CA TYR A 332 8.70 -27.69 7.19
C TYR A 332 7.42 -27.49 7.99
N TYR A 333 7.42 -27.78 9.29
CA TYR A 333 6.22 -27.65 10.13
C TYR A 333 5.80 -26.19 10.27
N LEU A 334 6.75 -25.25 10.42
CA LEU A 334 6.43 -23.83 10.48
C LEU A 334 5.83 -23.34 9.16
N THR A 335 6.37 -23.77 8.02
CA THR A 335 5.81 -23.42 6.70
C THR A 335 4.41 -24.00 6.51
N LEU A 336 4.18 -25.25 6.96
CA LEU A 336 2.85 -25.86 6.94
C LEU A 336 1.85 -25.10 7.82
N CYS A 337 2.26 -24.67 9.03
CA CYS A 337 1.43 -23.79 9.87
C CYS A 337 1.15 -22.45 9.18
N GLY A 338 2.15 -21.85 8.52
CA GLY A 338 1.97 -20.63 7.74
C GLY A 338 0.91 -20.79 6.64
N TRP A 339 1.00 -21.87 5.88
CA TRP A 339 -0.04 -22.20 4.87
C TRP A 339 -1.42 -22.39 5.48
N ALA A 340 -1.53 -23.05 6.64
CA ALA A 340 -2.79 -23.23 7.34
C ALA A 340 -3.39 -21.88 7.78
N VAL A 341 -2.56 -20.96 8.28
CA VAL A 341 -2.99 -19.59 8.64
C VAL A 341 -3.49 -18.82 7.41
N LEU A 342 -2.74 -18.85 6.29
CA LEU A 342 -3.13 -18.15 5.05
C LEU A 342 -4.42 -18.73 4.49
N LEU A 343 -4.58 -20.06 4.49
CA LEU A 343 -5.81 -20.72 4.07
C LEU A 343 -6.99 -20.30 4.96
N GLY A 344 -6.77 -20.26 6.28
CA GLY A 344 -7.79 -19.80 7.24
C GLY A 344 -8.23 -18.36 6.98
N LEU A 345 -7.28 -17.44 6.74
CA LEU A 345 -7.57 -16.05 6.39
C LEU A 345 -8.30 -15.93 5.04
N MET A 346 -7.91 -16.74 4.05
CA MET A 346 -8.58 -16.76 2.75
C MET A 346 -10.03 -17.24 2.87
N LEU A 347 -10.28 -18.31 3.66
CA LEU A 347 -11.63 -18.82 3.90
C LEU A 347 -12.48 -17.81 4.69
N LEU A 348 -11.90 -17.14 5.68
CA LEU A 348 -12.58 -16.07 6.43
C LEU A 348 -12.97 -14.92 5.49
N GLY A 349 -12.04 -14.45 4.65
CA GLY A 349 -12.33 -13.39 3.67
C GLY A 349 -13.44 -13.81 2.69
N LEU A 350 -13.39 -15.05 2.18
CA LEU A 350 -14.43 -15.58 1.29
C LEU A 350 -15.79 -15.66 2.00
N TYR A 351 -15.81 -16.11 3.25
CA TYR A 351 -17.03 -16.14 4.07
C TYR A 351 -17.62 -14.72 4.21
N ASN A 352 -16.79 -13.74 4.56
CA ASN A 352 -17.22 -12.35 4.70
C ASN A 352 -17.73 -11.77 3.35
N ASP A 353 -17.05 -12.09 2.24
CA ASP A 353 -17.47 -11.65 0.90
C ASP A 353 -18.86 -12.20 0.54
N ILE A 354 -19.08 -13.50 0.79
CA ILE A 354 -20.39 -14.13 0.52
C ILE A 354 -21.48 -13.51 1.40
N PHE A 355 -21.18 -13.30 2.69
CA PHE A 355 -22.14 -12.69 3.61
C PHE A 355 -22.52 -11.26 3.19
N ARG A 356 -21.55 -10.46 2.72
CA ARG A 356 -21.81 -9.09 2.19
C ARG A 356 -22.61 -9.09 0.90
N LEU A 357 -22.51 -10.14 0.07
CA LEU A 357 -23.30 -10.25 -1.16
C LEU A 357 -24.74 -10.69 -0.90
N LEU A 358 -25.01 -11.34 0.23
CA LEU A 358 -26.34 -11.84 0.61
C LEU A 358 -27.11 -10.85 1.51
N ALA A 359 -26.43 -9.90 2.16
CA ALA A 359 -27.02 -8.86 3.00
C ALA A 359 -27.43 -7.63 2.16
#